data_918d77a800e0fdb4eb3ba7e3655c946d
#
_entry.id   918d77a800e0fdb4eb3ba7e3655c946d
#
_cell.length_a   1.000
_cell.length_b   1.000
_cell.length_c   1.000
_cell.angle_alpha   90.00
_cell.angle_beta   90.00
_cell.angle_gamma   90.00
#
_symmetry.space_group_name_H-M   'P 1'
#
loop_
_entity.id
_entity.type
_entity.pdbx_description
1 polymer ?
#
loop_
_entity_poly.entity_id
_entity_poly.type
_entity_poly.pdbx_seq_one_letter_code
_entity_poly.pdbx_strand_id
1 'polypeptide(L)'
;MLIHDTLFLDITAYGLAKAVGEYLNSTRATSTVAELLQEAEQPTSSSSSPIPSSTRIRARTARRWLRKMGFSYHEVKKGVYIDGHEREDVVKYRNDVFLKVWKAASHSFVIFKEDGSWEVPLNLQSGEKPLVLVTHDESTFNANDGKRRVWSQEGEQPLRPKGKGRGIMVSGFLTPGGILKVPEHISDAQLLTDPTWPRDEEGGPVRQAIKYLEYGKDNYWTGEKMVEHTGVAIKILKHAFPNCQGFFAFDNASNHCAYASDALISARMNLMPGGKQPLLRDGWDHNRNQPHPMVFSQDHPNPTLRGKAKGIRQVLLERGLWQDGRKDGTRFLLTCPKTKDQPGCDPAFNGECCATTLLQSQRDFKEQKGWLQELVEAAGHSIIFYPKFHCELNFIERFWCAAKYYTRENCGYSLDDLRKTIPAAFQSIPVATINRHYQHCARTIEAYDDGFRYGTKEFVERMYKNHRQVVDKSKW
;
A
#
# COMPACT_ATOMS: atom_id res chain seq x y z
N MET A 1 -12.79 26.26 2.02
CA MET A 1 -12.84 25.12 1.06
C MET A 1 -13.19 25.59 -0.36
N LEU A 2 -14.30 26.28 -0.59
CA LEU A 2 -14.71 26.77 -1.94
C LEU A 2 -13.69 27.71 -2.64
N ILE A 3 -12.96 28.55 -1.90
CA ILE A 3 -11.95 29.45 -2.49
C ILE A 3 -10.69 28.69 -2.93
N HIS A 4 -10.37 27.58 -2.27
CA HIS A 4 -9.18 26.76 -2.59
C HIS A 4 -9.34 26.04 -3.94
N ASP A 5 -10.54 25.53 -4.22
CA ASP A 5 -10.82 24.77 -5.46
C ASP A 5 -10.97 25.66 -6.69
N THR A 6 -11.35 26.93 -6.49
CA THR A 6 -11.51 27.92 -7.58
C THR A 6 -10.18 28.60 -7.94
N LEU A 7 -9.14 28.52 -7.12
CA LEU A 7 -7.83 29.13 -7.34
C LEU A 7 -6.94 28.34 -8.32
N PHE A 8 -7.32 27.13 -8.73
CA PHE A 8 -6.57 26.27 -9.66
C PHE A 8 -6.96 26.43 -11.12
N LEU A 9 -8.05 27.10 -11.41
CA LEU A 9 -8.43 27.44 -12.78
C LEU A 9 -7.88 28.83 -13.13
N ASP A 10 -7.41 29.04 -14.37
CA ASP A 10 -6.94 30.33 -14.88
C ASP A 10 -7.88 31.47 -14.45
N ILE A 11 -7.50 32.14 -13.36
CA ILE A 11 -8.38 33.06 -12.66
C ILE A 11 -8.46 34.33 -13.47
N THR A 12 -9.49 34.45 -14.30
CA THR A 12 -9.94 35.75 -14.83
C THR A 12 -10.36 36.62 -13.63
N ALA A 13 -10.24 37.91 -13.76
CA ALA A 13 -10.68 38.87 -12.73
C ALA A 13 -12.15 38.63 -12.27
N TYR A 14 -12.96 38.03 -13.16
CA TYR A 14 -14.34 37.64 -12.90
C TYR A 14 -14.43 36.38 -11.95
N GLY A 15 -13.61 35.37 -12.18
CA GLY A 15 -13.58 34.17 -11.32
C GLY A 15 -13.13 34.49 -9.89
N LEU A 16 -12.14 35.39 -9.76
CA LEU A 16 -11.69 35.86 -8.45
C LEU A 16 -12.78 36.66 -7.72
N ALA A 17 -13.50 37.56 -8.43
CA ALA A 17 -14.58 38.34 -7.86
C ALA A 17 -15.76 37.46 -7.41
N LYS A 18 -16.07 36.39 -8.17
CA LYS A 18 -17.09 35.40 -7.82
C LYS A 18 -16.69 34.62 -6.57
N ALA A 19 -15.47 34.08 -6.50
CA ALA A 19 -14.95 33.34 -5.34
C ALA A 19 -14.89 34.21 -4.07
N VAL A 20 -14.48 35.46 -4.20
CA VAL A 20 -14.51 36.42 -3.08
C VAL A 20 -15.94 36.72 -2.67
N GLY A 21 -16.87 36.90 -3.61
CA GLY A 21 -18.30 37.12 -3.31
C GLY A 21 -18.94 35.92 -2.58
N GLU A 22 -18.64 34.71 -2.99
CA GLU A 22 -19.10 33.47 -2.35
C GLU A 22 -18.52 33.30 -0.93
N TYR A 23 -17.25 33.63 -0.73
CA TYR A 23 -16.63 33.64 0.61
C TYR A 23 -17.23 34.71 1.51
N LEU A 24 -17.51 35.90 1.01
CA LEU A 24 -18.11 37.00 1.75
C LEU A 24 -19.55 36.67 2.22
N ASN A 25 -20.27 35.86 1.48
CA ASN A 25 -21.61 35.38 1.85
C ASN A 25 -21.56 34.18 2.81
N SER A 26 -20.40 33.61 3.11
CA SER A 26 -20.26 32.55 4.11
C SER A 26 -20.17 33.13 5.53
N THR A 27 -20.87 32.51 6.48
CA THR A 27 -21.06 32.94 7.89
C THR A 27 -19.78 33.19 8.70
N ARG A 28 -18.60 32.92 8.15
CA ARG A 28 -17.28 33.10 8.81
C ARG A 28 -16.59 34.43 8.54
N ALA A 29 -17.11 35.24 7.61
CA ALA A 29 -16.39 36.42 7.12
C ALA A 29 -17.02 37.77 7.53
N THR A 30 -18.10 37.78 8.30
CA THR A 30 -18.92 38.98 8.53
C THR A 30 -18.23 40.14 9.26
N SER A 31 -17.25 39.89 10.13
CA SER A 31 -16.54 40.97 10.85
C SER A 31 -15.42 41.62 10.00
N THR A 32 -14.60 40.79 9.35
CA THR A 32 -13.47 41.27 8.52
C THR A 32 -13.94 41.94 7.23
N VAL A 33 -15.12 41.57 6.74
CA VAL A 33 -15.75 42.18 5.56
C VAL A 33 -16.28 43.57 5.82
N ALA A 34 -16.89 43.82 6.99
CA ALA A 34 -17.36 45.13 7.35
C ALA A 34 -16.22 46.15 7.40
N GLU A 35 -15.04 45.77 7.93
CA GLU A 35 -13.85 46.62 7.93
C GLU A 35 -13.28 46.87 6.54
N LEU A 36 -13.26 45.86 5.67
CA LEU A 36 -12.78 45.99 4.29
C LEU A 36 -13.74 46.82 3.38
N LEU A 37 -15.04 46.77 3.65
CA LEU A 37 -16.03 47.59 2.93
C LEU A 37 -15.97 49.03 3.41
N GLN A 38 -15.78 49.31 4.70
CA GLN A 38 -15.57 50.68 5.22
C GLN A 38 -14.32 51.32 4.68
N GLU A 39 -13.20 50.59 4.48
CA GLU A 39 -12.01 51.12 3.81
C GLU A 39 -12.21 51.40 2.32
N ALA A 40 -13.16 50.73 1.66
CA ALA A 40 -13.48 50.93 0.25
C ALA A 40 -14.41 52.14 0.01
N GLU A 41 -15.16 52.54 1.04
CA GLU A 41 -16.13 53.65 0.98
C GLU A 41 -15.56 55.01 1.44
N GLN A 42 -14.32 55.09 1.89
CA GLN A 42 -13.70 56.39 2.20
C GLN A 42 -13.39 57.19 0.92
N PRO A 43 -14.03 58.34 0.69
CA PRO A 43 -13.79 59.15 -0.48
C PRO A 43 -12.43 59.86 -0.38
N THR A 44 -11.51 59.53 -1.29
CA THR A 44 -10.40 60.44 -1.59
C THR A 44 -10.99 61.65 -2.29
N SER A 45 -10.92 62.77 -1.59
CA SER A 45 -11.37 64.09 -2.05
C SER A 45 -10.89 64.42 -3.47
N SER A 46 -11.79 65.07 -4.20
CA SER A 46 -11.68 65.82 -5.45
C SER A 46 -11.80 65.09 -6.77
N SER A 47 -12.90 65.35 -7.35
CA SER A 47 -13.34 65.64 -8.71
C SER A 47 -14.58 64.85 -9.14
N SER A 48 -15.63 65.66 -9.38
CA SER A 48 -16.94 65.28 -9.90
C SER A 48 -16.83 64.74 -11.33
N SER A 49 -17.05 63.43 -11.48
CA SER A 49 -17.46 62.83 -12.74
C SER A 49 -18.34 61.61 -12.44
N PRO A 50 -19.34 61.27 -13.27
CA PRO A 50 -20.36 60.29 -12.94
C PRO A 50 -19.80 58.91 -12.80
N ILE A 51 -20.26 58.20 -11.76
CA ILE A 51 -19.90 56.85 -11.39
C ILE A 51 -20.19 55.88 -12.55
N PRO A 52 -19.20 55.24 -13.17
CA PRO A 52 -19.49 54.18 -14.13
C PRO A 52 -19.97 52.94 -13.39
N SER A 53 -21.13 52.44 -13.76
CA SER A 53 -21.75 51.20 -13.28
C SER A 53 -20.95 49.95 -13.68
N SER A 54 -19.76 49.70 -13.10
CA SER A 54 -19.10 48.42 -13.19
C SER A 54 -18.33 48.16 -11.90
N THR A 55 -18.93 47.37 -11.05
CA THR A 55 -18.37 46.77 -9.83
C THR A 55 -17.22 45.77 -10.13
N ARG A 56 -16.29 46.11 -10.99
CA ARG A 56 -15.12 45.26 -11.29
C ARG A 56 -13.97 45.61 -10.35
N ILE A 57 -13.73 44.77 -9.37
CA ILE A 57 -12.54 44.86 -8.51
C ILE A 57 -11.29 44.69 -9.38
N ARG A 58 -10.35 45.64 -9.31
CA ARG A 58 -9.07 45.54 -10.04
C ARG A 58 -8.21 44.42 -9.41
N ALA A 59 -7.47 43.69 -10.26
CA ALA A 59 -6.61 42.58 -9.83
C ALA A 59 -5.63 42.97 -8.69
N ARG A 60 -5.16 44.23 -8.65
CA ARG A 60 -4.32 44.75 -7.55
C ARG A 60 -5.08 44.79 -6.22
N THR A 61 -6.31 45.23 -6.22
CA THR A 61 -7.19 45.29 -5.02
C THR A 61 -7.50 43.89 -4.53
N ALA A 62 -7.86 42.96 -5.42
CA ALA A 62 -8.11 41.58 -5.10
C ALA A 62 -6.89 40.89 -4.45
N ARG A 63 -5.67 41.09 -4.99
CA ARG A 63 -4.43 40.56 -4.39
C ARG A 63 -4.15 41.15 -3.00
N ARG A 64 -4.47 42.42 -2.77
CA ARG A 64 -4.34 43.08 -1.46
C ARG A 64 -5.30 42.45 -0.45
N TRP A 65 -6.54 42.21 -0.85
CA TRP A 65 -7.54 41.56 0.00
C TRP A 65 -7.17 40.14 0.33
N LEU A 66 -6.75 39.32 -0.65
CA LEU A 66 -6.27 37.97 -0.40
C LEU A 66 -5.16 37.95 0.64
N ARG A 67 -4.18 38.88 0.56
CA ARG A 67 -3.10 38.98 1.56
C ARG A 67 -3.62 39.34 2.96
N LYS A 68 -4.57 40.28 3.06
CA LYS A 68 -5.20 40.65 4.35
C LYS A 68 -5.99 39.48 4.95
N MET A 69 -6.57 38.61 4.12
CA MET A 69 -7.26 37.38 4.54
C MET A 69 -6.31 36.21 4.84
N GLY A 70 -4.98 36.43 4.84
CA GLY A 70 -3.99 35.41 5.14
C GLY A 70 -3.59 34.51 3.98
N PHE A 71 -4.06 34.76 2.74
CA PHE A 71 -3.65 34.00 1.56
C PHE A 71 -2.32 34.50 1.02
N SER A 72 -1.42 33.59 0.69
CA SER A 72 -0.16 33.87 0.00
C SER A 72 -0.10 33.15 -1.35
N TYR A 73 0.43 33.82 -2.36
CA TYR A 73 0.73 33.17 -3.63
C TYR A 73 2.10 32.51 -3.52
N HIS A 74 2.13 31.19 -3.56
CA HIS A 74 3.34 30.40 -3.42
C HIS A 74 3.31 29.20 -4.38
N GLU A 75 4.48 28.66 -4.66
CA GLU A 75 4.63 27.46 -5.46
C GLU A 75 4.07 26.25 -4.69
N VAL A 76 3.17 25.49 -5.33
CA VAL A 76 2.65 24.24 -4.76
C VAL A 76 3.76 23.19 -4.81
N LYS A 77 4.23 22.79 -3.65
CA LYS A 77 5.22 21.72 -3.55
C LYS A 77 4.52 20.38 -3.85
N LYS A 78 5.15 19.55 -4.71
CA LYS A 78 4.65 18.22 -5.12
C LYS A 78 4.48 17.20 -3.98
N GLY A 79 4.66 17.58 -2.73
CA GLY A 79 4.59 16.70 -1.57
C GLY A 79 3.25 16.69 -0.82
N VAL A 80 2.27 17.50 -1.27
CA VAL A 80 0.93 17.54 -0.66
C VAL A 80 -0.09 17.27 -1.76
N TYR A 81 -0.74 16.13 -1.68
CA TYR A 81 -1.79 15.71 -2.62
C TYR A 81 -2.92 15.05 -1.86
N ILE A 82 -4.12 15.08 -2.43
CA ILE A 82 -5.26 14.32 -1.92
C ILE A 82 -5.09 12.90 -2.43
N ASP A 83 -4.92 11.96 -1.52
CA ASP A 83 -4.92 10.54 -1.82
C ASP A 83 -6.22 9.86 -1.36
N GLY A 84 -6.26 8.54 -1.47
CA GLY A 84 -7.42 7.76 -1.06
C GLY A 84 -7.45 7.39 0.42
N HIS A 85 -6.60 7.98 1.27
CA HIS A 85 -6.40 7.63 2.67
C HIS A 85 -7.70 7.63 3.50
N GLU A 86 -8.56 8.62 3.30
CA GLU A 86 -9.84 8.75 4.00
C GLU A 86 -11.05 8.29 3.17
N ARG A 87 -10.86 7.47 2.14
CA ARG A 87 -11.96 6.85 1.41
C ARG A 87 -12.72 5.91 2.34
N GLU A 88 -14.03 5.84 2.19
CA GLU A 88 -14.91 5.05 3.04
C GLU A 88 -14.53 3.56 3.09
N ASP A 89 -14.20 2.97 1.94
CA ASP A 89 -13.76 1.57 1.85
C ASP A 89 -12.42 1.33 2.56
N VAL A 90 -11.50 2.30 2.50
CA VAL A 90 -10.19 2.24 3.16
C VAL A 90 -10.32 2.39 4.67
N VAL A 91 -11.10 3.38 5.12
CA VAL A 91 -11.39 3.60 6.55
C VAL A 91 -12.11 2.39 7.14
N LYS A 92 -13.07 1.82 6.43
CA LYS A 92 -13.77 0.61 6.84
C LYS A 92 -12.80 -0.57 6.99
N TYR A 93 -11.94 -0.82 6.00
CA TYR A 93 -10.94 -1.88 6.10
C TYR A 93 -9.98 -1.63 7.28
N ARG A 94 -9.49 -0.39 7.46
CA ARG A 94 -8.62 -0.02 8.57
C ARG A 94 -9.25 -0.37 9.92
N ASN A 95 -10.50 0.06 10.14
CA ASN A 95 -11.16 -0.08 11.44
C ASN A 95 -11.72 -1.48 11.69
N ASP A 96 -12.33 -2.09 10.67
CA ASP A 96 -13.05 -3.36 10.84
C ASP A 96 -12.17 -4.59 10.70
N VAL A 97 -11.04 -4.49 9.98
CA VAL A 97 -10.14 -5.61 9.70
C VAL A 97 -8.77 -5.36 10.31
N PHE A 98 -8.04 -4.36 9.82
CA PHE A 98 -6.64 -4.18 10.16
C PHE A 98 -6.42 -3.94 11.67
N LEU A 99 -7.09 -2.95 12.25
CA LEU A 99 -6.90 -2.61 13.67
C LEU A 99 -7.32 -3.75 14.60
N LYS A 100 -8.40 -4.48 14.26
CA LYS A 100 -8.85 -5.62 15.08
C LYS A 100 -7.84 -6.76 15.07
N VAL A 101 -7.33 -7.13 13.89
CA VAL A 101 -6.33 -8.20 13.76
C VAL A 101 -5.01 -7.78 14.40
N TRP A 102 -4.56 -6.53 14.19
CA TRP A 102 -3.35 -6.02 14.80
C TRP A 102 -3.43 -6.02 16.33
N LYS A 103 -4.52 -5.53 16.89
CA LYS A 103 -4.75 -5.50 18.35
C LYS A 103 -4.78 -6.88 18.96
N ALA A 104 -5.44 -7.83 18.29
CA ALA A 104 -5.47 -9.23 18.72
C ALA A 104 -4.09 -9.89 18.70
N ALA A 105 -3.19 -9.49 17.80
CA ALA A 105 -1.85 -10.06 17.65
C ALA A 105 -0.79 -9.37 18.51
N SER A 106 -0.93 -8.06 18.76
CA SER A 106 0.14 -7.21 19.29
C SER A 106 0.64 -7.61 20.68
N HIS A 107 -0.20 -8.19 21.51
CA HIS A 107 0.19 -8.68 22.84
C HIS A 107 1.18 -9.85 22.79
N SER A 108 1.21 -10.61 21.69
CA SER A 108 2.08 -11.75 21.47
C SER A 108 3.36 -11.42 20.73
N PHE A 109 3.57 -10.13 20.32
CA PHE A 109 4.79 -9.76 19.63
C PHE A 109 6.02 -9.86 20.54
N VAL A 110 7.09 -10.48 20.01
CA VAL A 110 8.39 -10.47 20.66
C VAL A 110 8.88 -9.03 20.86
N ILE A 111 9.55 -8.80 21.97
CA ILE A 111 10.06 -7.49 22.37
C ILE A 111 11.51 -7.37 21.94
N PHE A 112 11.81 -6.47 21.02
CA PHE A 112 13.16 -6.20 20.55
C PHE A 112 13.83 -5.13 21.41
N LYS A 113 15.09 -5.39 21.80
CA LYS A 113 15.97 -4.43 22.50
C LYS A 113 16.75 -3.57 21.50
N GLU A 114 17.39 -2.53 22.00
CA GLU A 114 18.17 -1.60 21.16
C GLU A 114 19.39 -2.25 20.50
N ASP A 115 19.92 -3.31 21.07
CA ASP A 115 21.03 -4.11 20.53
C ASP A 115 20.60 -5.16 19.47
N GLY A 116 19.29 -5.29 19.24
CA GLY A 116 18.70 -6.25 18.32
C GLY A 116 18.42 -7.61 18.93
N SER A 117 18.76 -7.85 20.18
CA SER A 117 18.30 -9.02 20.92
C SER A 117 16.79 -8.94 21.15
N TRP A 118 16.16 -10.06 21.41
CA TRP A 118 14.73 -10.14 21.61
C TRP A 118 14.37 -11.04 22.77
N GLU A 119 13.19 -10.83 23.33
CA GLU A 119 12.62 -11.63 24.40
C GLU A 119 11.15 -11.91 24.15
N VAL A 120 10.69 -13.02 24.72
CA VAL A 120 9.29 -13.45 24.62
C VAL A 120 8.43 -12.60 25.55
N PRO A 121 7.23 -12.15 25.14
CA PRO A 121 6.31 -11.42 26.01
C PRO A 121 5.91 -12.27 27.23
N LEU A 122 5.84 -11.65 28.40
CA LEU A 122 5.53 -12.35 29.65
C LEU A 122 4.06 -12.80 29.74
N ASN A 123 3.16 -12.21 28.96
CA ASN A 123 1.71 -12.39 29.07
C ASN A 123 1.13 -13.35 28.02
N LEU A 124 1.92 -14.25 27.45
CA LEU A 124 1.42 -15.26 26.52
C LEU A 124 0.51 -16.26 27.23
N GLN A 125 -0.61 -16.59 26.59
CA GLN A 125 -1.50 -17.63 27.06
C GLN A 125 -0.87 -19.02 26.88
N SER A 126 -1.32 -20.00 27.67
CA SER A 126 -0.83 -21.38 27.57
C SER A 126 -1.11 -21.92 26.15
N GLY A 127 -0.05 -22.37 25.45
CA GLY A 127 -0.14 -22.90 24.09
C GLY A 127 -0.04 -21.83 22.98
N GLU A 128 -0.02 -20.55 23.31
CA GLU A 128 0.18 -19.48 22.35
C GLU A 128 1.68 -19.36 21.98
N LYS A 129 1.94 -19.19 20.67
CA LYS A 129 3.31 -18.96 20.19
C LYS A 129 3.61 -17.47 20.14
N PRO A 130 4.83 -17.05 20.54
CA PRO A 130 5.25 -15.68 20.35
C PRO A 130 5.29 -15.33 18.86
N LEU A 131 4.85 -14.13 18.52
CA LEU A 131 4.78 -13.62 17.16
C LEU A 131 5.96 -12.72 16.85
N VAL A 132 6.57 -12.90 15.69
CA VAL A 132 7.59 -11.98 15.15
C VAL A 132 6.95 -11.15 14.05
N LEU A 133 6.86 -9.83 14.26
CA LEU A 133 6.44 -8.92 13.22
C LEU A 133 7.52 -8.85 12.14
N VAL A 134 7.14 -9.18 10.91
CA VAL A 134 7.98 -9.13 9.72
C VAL A 134 7.27 -8.29 8.67
N THR A 135 7.74 -7.08 8.44
CA THR A 135 7.18 -6.22 7.38
C THR A 135 7.98 -6.34 6.10
N HIS A 136 7.32 -6.16 4.99
CA HIS A 136 7.90 -6.19 3.64
C HIS A 136 7.56 -4.93 2.87
N ASP A 137 8.48 -4.54 1.97
CA ASP A 137 8.25 -3.54 0.92
C ASP A 137 9.36 -3.58 -0.12
N GLU A 138 9.13 -2.92 -1.27
CA GLU A 138 10.12 -2.70 -2.31
C GLU A 138 10.50 -1.23 -2.43
N SER A 139 11.78 -0.97 -2.66
CA SER A 139 12.25 0.39 -2.91
C SER A 139 13.24 0.48 -4.04
N THR A 140 13.07 1.50 -4.88
CA THR A 140 13.97 1.77 -6.00
C THR A 140 15.04 2.78 -5.61
N PHE A 141 16.29 2.44 -5.89
CA PHE A 141 17.47 3.30 -5.80
C PHE A 141 17.96 3.63 -7.20
N ASN A 142 18.32 4.88 -7.46
CA ASN A 142 18.74 5.32 -8.80
C ASN A 142 20.16 5.86 -8.75
N ALA A 143 20.96 5.52 -9.76
CA ALA A 143 22.38 5.88 -9.83
C ALA A 143 22.64 7.41 -9.84
N ASN A 144 21.70 8.21 -10.37
CA ASN A 144 21.85 9.65 -10.44
C ASN A 144 21.09 10.41 -9.34
N ASP A 145 20.60 9.72 -8.30
CA ASP A 145 19.91 10.37 -7.17
C ASP A 145 20.95 10.86 -6.14
N GLY A 146 21.65 11.97 -6.49
CA GLY A 146 22.64 12.58 -5.62
C GLY A 146 22.10 13.60 -4.63
N LYS A 147 22.98 14.22 -3.85
CA LYS A 147 22.67 15.24 -2.83
C LYS A 147 21.74 16.32 -3.37
N ARG A 148 20.68 16.63 -2.66
CA ARG A 148 19.74 17.70 -3.05
C ARG A 148 20.27 19.09 -2.72
N ARG A 149 21.11 19.20 -1.69
CA ARG A 149 21.70 20.47 -1.23
C ARG A 149 23.20 20.34 -1.20
N VAL A 150 23.90 21.28 -1.80
CA VAL A 150 25.35 21.38 -1.84
C VAL A 150 25.77 22.81 -1.56
N TRP A 151 26.96 22.99 -1.01
CA TRP A 151 27.59 24.31 -0.96
C TRP A 151 28.22 24.59 -2.32
N SER A 152 27.87 25.70 -2.95
CA SER A 152 28.47 26.18 -4.20
C SER A 152 28.70 27.70 -4.11
N GLN A 153 29.59 28.22 -4.90
CA GLN A 153 29.76 29.67 -5.02
C GLN A 153 28.50 30.29 -5.64
N GLU A 154 28.25 31.56 -5.34
CA GLU A 154 27.09 32.27 -5.88
C GLU A 154 27.17 32.30 -7.43
N GLY A 155 26.09 31.86 -8.08
CA GLY A 155 26.03 31.72 -9.53
C GLY A 155 26.54 30.41 -10.10
N GLU A 156 27.16 29.53 -9.29
CA GLU A 156 27.60 28.20 -9.73
C GLU A 156 26.58 27.11 -9.39
N GLN A 157 26.36 26.21 -10.33
CA GLN A 157 25.58 25.00 -10.10
C GLN A 157 26.41 23.76 -10.50
N PRO A 158 26.49 22.74 -9.62
CA PRO A 158 27.19 21.53 -9.97
C PRO A 158 26.51 20.83 -11.15
N LEU A 159 27.29 20.47 -12.16
CA LEU A 159 26.82 19.68 -13.29
C LEU A 159 26.46 18.26 -12.81
N ARG A 160 25.28 17.79 -13.17
CA ARG A 160 24.80 16.44 -12.84
C ARG A 160 24.31 15.73 -14.09
N PRO A 161 24.41 14.38 -14.13
CA PRO A 161 23.82 13.62 -15.22
C PRO A 161 22.32 13.88 -15.35
N LYS A 162 21.83 13.96 -16.60
CA LYS A 162 20.42 14.15 -16.90
C LYS A 162 19.62 12.88 -16.56
N GLY A 163 18.52 13.04 -15.84
CA GLY A 163 17.61 11.94 -15.51
C GLY A 163 18.03 11.13 -14.28
N LYS A 164 17.27 10.07 -13.98
CA LYS A 164 17.46 9.25 -12.75
C LYS A 164 18.62 8.25 -12.85
N GLY A 165 19.13 8.00 -14.05
CA GLY A 165 20.09 6.92 -14.30
C GLY A 165 19.48 5.53 -14.21
N ARG A 166 20.33 4.48 -14.32
CA ARG A 166 19.92 3.10 -14.08
C ARG A 166 19.57 2.91 -12.61
N GLY A 167 18.67 1.98 -12.32
CA GLY A 167 18.19 1.76 -10.96
C GLY A 167 18.28 0.30 -10.53
N ILE A 168 18.35 0.12 -9.22
CA ILE A 168 18.22 -1.16 -8.55
C ILE A 168 16.97 -1.10 -7.68
N MET A 169 16.04 -2.02 -7.90
CA MET A 169 14.94 -2.25 -6.98
C MET A 169 15.40 -3.23 -5.92
N VAL A 170 15.12 -2.91 -4.68
CA VAL A 170 15.42 -3.77 -3.53
C VAL A 170 14.11 -4.19 -2.90
N SER A 171 13.92 -5.49 -2.75
CA SER A 171 12.84 -6.07 -1.96
C SER A 171 13.43 -6.56 -0.63
N GLY A 172 12.81 -6.23 0.49
CA GLY A 172 13.37 -6.53 1.80
C GLY A 172 12.33 -6.89 2.85
N PHE A 173 12.72 -7.79 3.74
CA PHE A 173 11.97 -8.13 4.95
C PHE A 173 12.67 -7.56 6.18
N LEU A 174 11.92 -6.80 6.97
CA LEU A 174 12.42 -6.09 8.14
C LEU A 174 11.62 -6.49 9.38
N THR A 175 12.34 -6.69 10.49
CA THR A 175 11.77 -6.82 11.83
C THR A 175 12.09 -5.57 12.65
N PRO A 176 11.45 -5.30 13.79
CA PRO A 176 11.88 -4.23 14.69
C PRO A 176 13.33 -4.36 15.17
N GLY A 177 13.91 -5.58 15.10
CA GLY A 177 15.31 -5.87 15.40
C GLY A 177 16.26 -5.73 14.20
N GLY A 178 15.80 -5.29 13.03
CA GLY A 178 16.61 -5.11 11.85
C GLY A 178 16.18 -5.96 10.66
N ILE A 179 17.03 -6.00 9.63
CA ILE A 179 16.82 -6.86 8.46
C ILE A 179 16.72 -8.30 8.91
N LEU A 180 15.72 -9.02 8.40
CA LEU A 180 15.57 -10.45 8.67
C LEU A 180 16.76 -11.21 8.08
N LYS A 181 17.58 -11.80 8.95
CA LYS A 181 18.81 -12.51 8.59
C LYS A 181 19.03 -13.77 9.43
N VAL A 182 19.77 -14.69 8.87
CA VAL A 182 20.27 -15.87 9.59
C VAL A 182 21.25 -15.42 10.69
N PRO A 183 21.11 -15.91 11.94
CA PRO A 183 22.07 -15.63 13.02
C PRO A 183 23.49 -16.04 12.66
N GLU A 184 24.47 -15.30 13.17
CA GLU A 184 25.88 -15.51 12.83
C GLU A 184 26.44 -16.87 13.32
N HIS A 185 25.90 -17.41 14.40
CA HIS A 185 26.30 -18.71 14.95
C HIS A 185 25.89 -19.91 14.07
N ILE A 186 25.02 -19.72 13.08
CA ILE A 186 24.62 -20.75 12.13
C ILE A 186 25.56 -20.70 10.94
N SER A 187 26.32 -21.77 10.73
CA SER A 187 27.30 -21.85 9.64
C SER A 187 26.62 -22.11 8.29
N ASP A 188 27.32 -21.77 7.20
CA ASP A 188 26.86 -22.02 5.84
C ASP A 188 26.67 -23.52 5.57
N ALA A 189 27.56 -24.36 6.13
CA ALA A 189 27.43 -25.82 6.04
C ALA A 189 26.13 -26.33 6.65
N GLN A 190 25.70 -25.75 7.77
CA GLN A 190 24.39 -26.10 8.40
C GLN A 190 23.20 -25.69 7.53
N LEU A 191 23.23 -24.51 6.90
CA LEU A 191 22.18 -24.08 5.99
C LEU A 191 22.09 -24.98 4.76
N LEU A 192 23.22 -25.37 4.22
CA LEU A 192 23.33 -26.20 3.02
C LEU A 192 22.99 -27.69 3.26
N THR A 193 22.72 -28.10 4.51
CA THR A 193 22.10 -29.41 4.77
C THR A 193 20.67 -29.51 4.24
N ASP A 194 19.98 -28.37 4.08
CA ASP A 194 18.72 -28.30 3.33
C ASP A 194 19.06 -28.11 1.83
N PRO A 195 18.86 -29.14 0.99
CA PRO A 195 19.16 -29.05 -0.45
C PRO A 195 18.31 -27.98 -1.17
N THR A 196 17.21 -27.56 -0.55
CA THR A 196 16.31 -26.53 -1.07
C THR A 196 16.63 -25.13 -0.53
N TRP A 197 17.75 -24.98 0.23
CA TRP A 197 18.17 -23.67 0.71
C TRP A 197 18.56 -22.76 -0.48
N PRO A 198 18.06 -21.51 -0.52
CA PRO A 198 18.35 -20.60 -1.62
C PRO A 198 19.83 -20.24 -1.65
N ARG A 199 20.37 -20.15 -2.87
CA ARG A 199 21.75 -19.75 -3.13
C ARG A 199 21.79 -18.39 -3.79
N ASP A 200 22.82 -17.63 -3.48
CA ASP A 200 23.14 -16.38 -4.16
C ASP A 200 23.82 -16.63 -5.53
N GLU A 201 24.16 -15.54 -6.23
CA GLU A 201 24.81 -15.61 -7.55
C GLU A 201 26.23 -16.23 -7.50
N GLU A 202 26.86 -16.23 -6.35
CA GLU A 202 28.20 -16.82 -6.12
C GLU A 202 28.11 -18.29 -5.67
N GLY A 203 26.89 -18.81 -5.50
CA GLY A 203 26.62 -20.19 -5.07
C GLY A 203 26.59 -20.38 -3.56
N GLY A 204 26.83 -19.33 -2.78
CA GLY A 204 26.71 -19.33 -1.32
C GLY A 204 25.26 -19.39 -0.83
N PRO A 205 25.01 -19.75 0.45
CA PRO A 205 23.65 -19.73 0.99
C PRO A 205 23.19 -18.28 1.21
N VAL A 206 21.96 -17.98 0.80
CA VAL A 206 21.32 -16.68 1.10
C VAL A 206 21.14 -16.55 2.61
N ARG A 207 21.74 -15.51 3.19
CA ARG A 207 21.72 -15.27 4.65
C ARG A 207 20.80 -14.13 5.08
N GLN A 208 20.35 -13.30 4.15
CA GLN A 208 19.48 -12.13 4.44
C GLN A 208 18.26 -12.15 3.53
N ALA A 209 17.13 -11.77 4.07
CA ALA A 209 15.88 -11.63 3.29
C ALA A 209 15.86 -10.28 2.55
N ILE A 210 16.89 -10.06 1.73
CA ILE A 210 17.02 -8.92 0.80
C ILE A 210 17.28 -9.48 -0.59
N LYS A 211 16.53 -8.99 -1.57
CA LYS A 211 16.72 -9.33 -3.00
C LYS A 211 16.93 -8.06 -3.80
N TYR A 212 17.98 -8.05 -4.61
CA TYR A 212 18.30 -6.95 -5.51
C TYR A 212 17.84 -7.29 -6.93
N LEU A 213 17.23 -6.33 -7.59
CA LEU A 213 16.77 -6.47 -8.96
C LEU A 213 17.20 -5.24 -9.77
N GLU A 214 18.16 -5.43 -10.66
CA GLU A 214 18.48 -4.41 -11.66
C GLU A 214 17.41 -4.44 -12.73
N TYR A 215 16.54 -3.44 -12.73
CA TYR A 215 15.46 -3.41 -13.70
C TYR A 215 15.88 -2.73 -15.00
N GLY A 216 15.45 -3.30 -16.08
CA GLY A 216 15.67 -2.91 -17.46
C GLY A 216 14.64 -3.62 -18.32
N LYS A 217 14.83 -3.63 -19.63
CA LYS A 217 13.82 -3.93 -20.64
C LYS A 217 12.79 -5.04 -20.31
N ASP A 218 13.15 -6.10 -19.58
CA ASP A 218 12.25 -7.24 -19.32
C ASP A 218 12.38 -7.77 -17.88
N ASN A 219 12.99 -7.03 -16.96
CA ASN A 219 13.22 -7.46 -15.59
C ASN A 219 12.39 -6.62 -14.61
N TYR A 220 11.20 -7.10 -14.30
CA TYR A 220 10.26 -6.46 -13.36
C TYR A 220 10.05 -7.32 -12.12
N TRP A 221 9.62 -6.68 -11.04
CA TRP A 221 9.14 -7.37 -9.86
C TRP A 221 7.75 -7.94 -10.13
N THR A 222 7.60 -9.25 -9.98
CA THR A 222 6.35 -9.98 -10.25
C THR A 222 5.84 -10.67 -9.01
N GLY A 223 4.55 -11.07 -9.02
CA GLY A 223 3.99 -11.86 -7.94
C GLY A 223 4.72 -13.18 -7.68
N GLU A 224 5.26 -13.84 -8.72
CA GLU A 224 6.08 -15.05 -8.59
C GLU A 224 7.37 -14.78 -7.82
N LYS A 225 8.11 -13.72 -8.21
CA LYS A 225 9.33 -13.31 -7.50
C LYS A 225 9.05 -12.93 -6.03
N MET A 226 7.87 -12.35 -5.78
CA MET A 226 7.42 -12.03 -4.44
C MET A 226 7.18 -13.28 -3.59
N VAL A 227 6.47 -14.26 -4.13
CA VAL A 227 6.20 -15.54 -3.47
C VAL A 227 7.50 -16.29 -3.21
N GLU A 228 8.40 -16.37 -4.20
CA GLU A 228 9.74 -16.95 -4.06
C GLU A 228 10.54 -16.28 -2.93
N HIS A 229 10.62 -14.95 -2.93
CA HIS A 229 11.36 -14.20 -1.90
C HIS A 229 10.75 -14.35 -0.51
N THR A 230 9.40 -14.41 -0.43
CA THR A 230 8.72 -14.71 0.85
C THR A 230 9.05 -16.12 1.35
N GLY A 231 9.15 -17.10 0.46
CA GLY A 231 9.61 -18.45 0.81
C GLY A 231 11.02 -18.44 1.43
N VAL A 232 11.93 -17.63 0.87
CA VAL A 232 13.27 -17.41 1.45
C VAL A 232 13.17 -16.78 2.85
N ALA A 233 12.34 -15.73 3.01
CA ALA A 233 12.15 -15.06 4.29
C ALA A 233 11.58 -16.01 5.36
N ILE A 234 10.64 -16.88 5.00
CA ILE A 234 10.09 -17.90 5.89
C ILE A 234 11.17 -18.89 6.37
N LYS A 235 12.05 -19.35 5.47
CA LYS A 235 13.18 -20.21 5.83
C LYS A 235 14.14 -19.51 6.79
N ILE A 236 14.51 -18.28 6.51
CA ILE A 236 15.38 -17.48 7.39
C ILE A 236 14.73 -17.26 8.76
N LEU A 237 13.45 -16.92 8.79
CA LEU A 237 12.68 -16.68 10.02
C LEU A 237 12.76 -17.89 10.98
N LYS A 238 12.64 -19.10 10.45
CA LYS A 238 12.69 -20.34 11.23
C LYS A 238 14.03 -20.49 11.98
N HIS A 239 15.13 -20.04 11.40
CA HIS A 239 16.42 -20.06 12.03
C HIS A 239 16.67 -18.86 12.95
N ALA A 240 16.17 -17.67 12.56
CA ALA A 240 16.35 -16.46 13.34
C ALA A 240 15.51 -16.42 14.62
N PHE A 241 14.32 -17.03 14.57
CA PHE A 241 13.35 -17.01 15.67
C PHE A 241 12.77 -18.39 15.92
N PRO A 242 13.57 -19.33 16.47
CA PRO A 242 13.10 -20.67 16.75
C PRO A 242 11.90 -20.64 17.72
N ASN A 243 10.92 -21.50 17.47
CA ASN A 243 9.66 -21.61 18.22
C ASN A 243 8.72 -20.39 18.15
N CYS A 244 9.04 -19.38 17.37
CA CYS A 244 8.14 -18.26 17.10
C CYS A 244 7.33 -18.47 15.82
N GLN A 245 6.21 -17.79 15.73
CA GLN A 245 5.40 -17.69 14.51
C GLN A 245 5.63 -16.32 13.86
N GLY A 246 5.79 -16.27 12.54
CA GLY A 246 5.86 -15.02 11.80
C GLY A 246 4.48 -14.37 11.69
N PHE A 247 4.43 -13.05 11.90
CA PHE A 247 3.30 -12.20 11.57
C PHE A 247 3.75 -11.29 10.43
N PHE A 248 3.46 -11.72 9.19
CA PHE A 248 3.91 -11.03 7.99
C PHE A 248 2.96 -9.90 7.63
N ALA A 249 3.50 -8.70 7.44
CA ALA A 249 2.75 -7.50 7.08
C ALA A 249 3.20 -6.96 5.72
N PHE A 250 2.28 -6.87 4.77
CA PHE A 250 2.51 -6.39 3.40
C PHE A 250 1.64 -5.18 3.09
N ASP A 251 2.03 -4.37 2.13
CA ASP A 251 1.13 -3.39 1.56
C ASP A 251 0.10 -4.05 0.63
N ASN A 252 -0.91 -3.29 0.20
CA ASN A 252 -1.96 -3.75 -0.71
C ASN A 252 -1.58 -3.58 -2.20
N ALA A 253 -0.30 -3.71 -2.55
CA ALA A 253 0.14 -3.67 -3.94
C ALA A 253 -0.44 -4.85 -4.76
N SER A 254 -0.61 -4.65 -6.06
CA SER A 254 -1.16 -5.67 -6.95
C SER A 254 -0.32 -6.97 -6.97
N ASN A 255 0.98 -6.86 -6.79
CA ASN A 255 1.90 -8.02 -6.73
C ASN A 255 1.66 -8.87 -5.49
N HIS A 256 1.32 -8.25 -4.34
CA HIS A 256 1.04 -8.94 -3.09
C HIS A 256 -0.36 -9.60 -3.08
N CYS A 257 -1.28 -9.08 -3.89
CA CYS A 257 -2.63 -9.61 -4.05
C CYS A 257 -2.77 -10.58 -5.24
N ALA A 258 -1.67 -10.97 -5.88
CA ALA A 258 -1.69 -11.89 -7.02
C ALA A 258 -2.18 -13.29 -6.61
N TYR A 259 -2.90 -13.92 -7.53
CA TYR A 259 -3.38 -15.31 -7.35
C TYR A 259 -2.46 -16.28 -8.07
N ALA A 260 -2.33 -17.48 -7.55
CA ALA A 260 -1.65 -18.60 -8.21
C ALA A 260 -2.24 -18.85 -9.62
N SER A 261 -1.45 -19.45 -10.50
CA SER A 261 -1.89 -19.72 -11.88
C SER A 261 -3.11 -20.64 -11.94
N ASP A 262 -3.21 -21.57 -11.01
CA ASP A 262 -4.28 -22.57 -10.87
C ASP A 262 -5.41 -22.15 -9.92
N ALA A 263 -5.39 -20.92 -9.38
CA ALA A 263 -6.39 -20.44 -8.42
C ALA A 263 -7.81 -20.38 -9.00
N LEU A 264 -8.81 -20.59 -8.15
CA LEU A 264 -10.23 -20.59 -8.50
C LEU A 264 -10.73 -19.17 -8.80
N ILE A 265 -10.40 -18.67 -9.99
CA ILE A 265 -10.77 -17.34 -10.46
C ILE A 265 -11.66 -17.45 -11.69
N SER A 266 -12.95 -17.21 -11.55
CA SER A 266 -13.93 -17.35 -12.62
C SER A 266 -13.62 -16.47 -13.84
N ALA A 267 -13.05 -15.28 -13.62
CA ALA A 267 -12.66 -14.35 -14.70
C ALA A 267 -11.53 -14.91 -15.63
N ARG A 268 -10.82 -15.95 -15.21
CA ARG A 268 -9.78 -16.62 -16.02
C ARG A 268 -10.34 -17.77 -16.84
N MET A 269 -11.62 -18.11 -16.68
CA MET A 269 -12.26 -19.26 -17.33
C MET A 269 -13.00 -18.83 -18.60
N ASN A 270 -13.02 -19.72 -19.59
CA ASN A 270 -13.89 -19.60 -20.75
C ASN A 270 -15.32 -20.06 -20.41
N LEU A 271 -16.29 -19.69 -21.25
CA LEU A 271 -17.65 -20.23 -21.13
C LEU A 271 -17.68 -21.74 -21.41
N MET A 272 -17.01 -22.16 -22.47
CA MET A 272 -16.96 -23.55 -22.91
C MET A 272 -15.65 -24.23 -22.53
N PRO A 273 -15.60 -25.56 -22.45
CA PRO A 273 -14.40 -26.32 -22.13
C PRO A 273 -13.23 -26.07 -23.08
N GLY A 274 -12.01 -26.13 -22.55
CA GLY A 274 -10.76 -26.02 -23.30
C GLY A 274 -10.41 -24.56 -23.70
N GLY A 275 -9.67 -24.40 -24.81
CA GLY A 275 -9.13 -23.10 -25.22
C GLY A 275 -7.90 -22.69 -24.40
N LYS A 276 -7.60 -21.38 -24.37
CA LYS A 276 -6.42 -20.82 -23.67
C LYS A 276 -6.64 -20.52 -22.18
N GLN A 277 -7.67 -21.10 -21.55
CA GLN A 277 -7.88 -20.93 -20.11
C GLN A 277 -6.90 -21.80 -19.30
N PRO A 278 -6.53 -21.37 -18.06
CA PRO A 278 -5.65 -22.17 -17.20
C PRO A 278 -6.35 -23.45 -16.72
N LEU A 279 -5.57 -24.44 -16.33
CA LEU A 279 -6.04 -25.59 -15.57
C LEU A 279 -6.15 -25.16 -14.10
N LEU A 280 -7.37 -24.99 -13.61
CA LEU A 280 -7.60 -24.61 -12.23
C LEU A 280 -7.52 -25.85 -11.31
N ARG A 281 -7.11 -25.62 -10.06
CA ARG A 281 -7.18 -26.62 -8.98
C ARG A 281 -8.62 -27.04 -8.74
N ASP A 282 -8.82 -28.20 -8.11
CA ASP A 282 -10.16 -28.66 -7.75
C ASP A 282 -10.83 -27.69 -6.79
N GLY A 283 -12.10 -27.41 -7.04
CA GLY A 283 -12.97 -26.65 -6.16
C GLY A 283 -13.69 -27.56 -5.15
N TRP A 284 -14.61 -26.98 -4.42
CA TRP A 284 -15.47 -27.71 -3.47
C TRP A 284 -16.93 -27.35 -3.72
N ASP A 285 -17.77 -28.35 -4.02
CA ASP A 285 -19.21 -28.14 -4.09
C ASP A 285 -19.80 -28.21 -2.67
N HIS A 286 -20.04 -27.05 -2.07
CA HIS A 286 -20.55 -26.95 -0.71
C HIS A 286 -22.01 -27.45 -0.57
N ASN A 287 -22.78 -27.42 -1.66
CA ASN A 287 -24.17 -27.92 -1.63
C ASN A 287 -24.20 -29.45 -1.54
N ARG A 288 -23.27 -30.11 -2.21
CA ARG A 288 -23.15 -31.59 -2.19
C ARG A 288 -22.07 -32.09 -1.24
N ASN A 289 -21.34 -31.19 -0.62
CA ASN A 289 -20.24 -31.46 0.31
C ASN A 289 -19.18 -32.42 -0.25
N GLN A 290 -18.70 -32.14 -1.47
CA GLN A 290 -17.71 -32.99 -2.18
C GLN A 290 -16.73 -32.17 -3.01
N PRO A 291 -15.54 -32.73 -3.28
CA PRO A 291 -14.61 -32.11 -4.25
C PRO A 291 -15.27 -31.93 -5.61
N HIS A 292 -14.96 -30.83 -6.29
CA HIS A 292 -15.43 -30.54 -7.64
C HIS A 292 -14.26 -30.36 -8.58
N PRO A 293 -13.90 -31.39 -9.38
CA PRO A 293 -12.80 -31.29 -10.33
C PRO A 293 -13.05 -30.20 -11.38
N MET A 294 -12.06 -29.35 -11.59
CA MET A 294 -12.12 -28.25 -12.57
C MET A 294 -11.54 -28.65 -13.93
N VAL A 295 -10.98 -29.86 -14.03
CA VAL A 295 -10.41 -30.47 -15.23
C VAL A 295 -11.14 -31.80 -15.49
N PHE A 296 -11.39 -32.10 -16.75
CA PHE A 296 -11.96 -33.39 -17.14
C PHE A 296 -10.95 -34.51 -16.89
N SER A 297 -11.42 -35.65 -16.37
CA SER A 297 -10.61 -36.85 -16.22
C SER A 297 -9.98 -37.31 -17.52
N GLN A 298 -8.82 -37.92 -17.41
CA GLN A 298 -8.17 -38.59 -18.58
C GLN A 298 -9.00 -39.78 -19.11
N ASP A 299 -9.89 -40.34 -18.28
CA ASP A 299 -10.80 -41.44 -18.65
C ASP A 299 -12.18 -40.96 -19.13
N HIS A 300 -12.33 -39.65 -19.34
CA HIS A 300 -13.60 -39.09 -19.79
C HIS A 300 -14.11 -39.77 -21.06
N PRO A 301 -15.40 -40.15 -21.14
CA PRO A 301 -15.97 -40.88 -22.28
C PRO A 301 -15.74 -40.18 -23.63
N ASN A 302 -15.85 -38.85 -23.65
CA ASN A 302 -15.52 -38.06 -24.84
C ASN A 302 -14.00 -37.77 -24.88
N PRO A 303 -13.25 -38.38 -25.83
CA PRO A 303 -11.81 -38.21 -25.94
C PRO A 303 -11.37 -36.73 -26.17
N THR A 304 -12.22 -35.91 -26.78
CA THR A 304 -11.90 -34.52 -27.10
C THR A 304 -11.88 -33.62 -25.85
N LEU A 305 -12.43 -34.08 -24.73
CA LEU A 305 -12.49 -33.34 -23.45
C LEU A 305 -11.42 -33.79 -22.45
N ARG A 306 -10.79 -34.94 -22.67
CA ARG A 306 -9.81 -35.52 -21.72
C ARG A 306 -8.71 -34.53 -21.36
N GLY A 307 -8.47 -34.32 -20.08
CA GLY A 307 -7.44 -33.42 -19.54
C GLY A 307 -7.67 -31.92 -19.82
N LYS A 308 -8.79 -31.54 -20.41
CA LYS A 308 -9.10 -30.13 -20.67
C LYS A 308 -9.75 -29.48 -19.44
N ALA A 309 -9.48 -28.18 -19.30
CA ALA A 309 -10.17 -27.37 -18.31
C ALA A 309 -11.68 -27.34 -18.62
N LYS A 310 -12.50 -27.45 -17.59
CA LYS A 310 -13.94 -27.22 -17.68
C LYS A 310 -14.23 -25.74 -17.85
N GLY A 311 -15.18 -25.40 -18.74
CA GLY A 311 -15.68 -24.03 -18.84
C GLY A 311 -16.70 -23.71 -17.75
N ILE A 312 -16.97 -22.43 -17.55
CA ILE A 312 -17.92 -21.94 -16.52
C ILE A 312 -19.29 -22.63 -16.69
N ARG A 313 -19.77 -22.75 -17.94
CA ARG A 313 -21.07 -23.41 -18.22
C ARG A 313 -21.09 -24.84 -17.68
N GLN A 314 -20.03 -25.60 -17.91
CA GLN A 314 -19.94 -26.99 -17.46
C GLN A 314 -19.94 -27.08 -15.93
N VAL A 315 -19.14 -26.24 -15.26
CA VAL A 315 -19.08 -26.19 -13.80
C VAL A 315 -20.43 -25.82 -13.18
N LEU A 316 -21.11 -24.82 -13.73
CA LEU A 316 -22.43 -24.41 -13.26
C LEU A 316 -23.51 -25.46 -13.52
N LEU A 317 -23.45 -26.19 -14.66
CA LEU A 317 -24.34 -27.33 -14.93
C LEU A 317 -24.15 -28.45 -13.91
N GLU A 318 -22.90 -28.84 -13.65
CA GLU A 318 -22.57 -29.87 -12.67
C GLU A 318 -23.00 -29.53 -11.26
N ARG A 319 -22.96 -28.22 -10.90
CA ARG A 319 -23.43 -27.68 -9.60
C ARG A 319 -24.95 -27.45 -9.55
N GLY A 320 -25.66 -27.63 -10.69
CA GLY A 320 -27.11 -27.35 -10.77
C GLY A 320 -27.46 -25.86 -10.73
N LEU A 321 -26.51 -24.98 -11.09
CA LEU A 321 -26.63 -23.53 -11.02
C LEU A 321 -26.77 -22.84 -12.38
N TRP A 322 -26.63 -23.60 -13.49
CA TRP A 322 -26.74 -23.03 -14.82
C TRP A 322 -28.17 -22.54 -15.07
N GLN A 323 -28.30 -21.34 -15.63
CA GLN A 323 -29.57 -20.71 -15.99
C GLN A 323 -29.67 -20.58 -17.52
N ASP A 324 -30.78 -21.00 -18.11
CA ASP A 324 -31.02 -20.85 -19.55
C ASP A 324 -31.39 -19.41 -19.95
N GLY A 325 -31.75 -18.57 -18.98
CA GLY A 325 -32.02 -17.14 -19.11
C GLY A 325 -31.91 -16.43 -17.76
N ARG A 326 -31.90 -15.11 -17.77
CA ARG A 326 -32.00 -14.30 -16.57
C ARG A 326 -33.45 -14.22 -16.07
N LYS A 327 -33.62 -13.83 -14.78
CA LYS A 327 -34.95 -13.57 -14.17
C LYS A 327 -35.74 -12.49 -14.91
N ASP A 328 -35.08 -11.59 -15.63
CA ASP A 328 -35.65 -10.53 -16.46
C ASP A 328 -35.99 -11.01 -17.90
N GLY A 329 -35.82 -12.29 -18.20
CA GLY A 329 -36.10 -12.87 -19.53
C GLY A 329 -34.96 -12.66 -20.54
N THR A 330 -33.88 -11.98 -20.19
CA THR A 330 -32.73 -11.78 -21.09
C THR A 330 -31.79 -12.98 -21.07
N ARG A 331 -30.92 -13.07 -22.10
CA ARG A 331 -29.94 -14.17 -22.22
C ARG A 331 -28.94 -14.16 -21.09
N PHE A 332 -28.68 -15.32 -20.48
CA PHE A 332 -27.62 -15.51 -19.49
C PHE A 332 -26.26 -15.52 -20.18
N LEU A 333 -25.46 -14.47 -19.97
CA LEU A 333 -24.18 -14.24 -20.64
C LEU A 333 -23.00 -14.73 -19.80
N LEU A 334 -21.84 -14.88 -20.44
CA LEU A 334 -20.59 -15.13 -19.71
C LEU A 334 -20.28 -13.98 -18.74
N THR A 335 -20.30 -12.75 -19.24
CA THR A 335 -20.05 -11.52 -18.46
C THR A 335 -21.05 -10.45 -18.86
N CYS A 336 -21.43 -9.58 -17.94
CA CYS A 336 -22.22 -8.39 -18.26
C CYS A 336 -21.40 -7.41 -19.09
N PRO A 337 -21.97 -6.82 -20.15
CA PRO A 337 -21.28 -5.81 -20.95
C PRO A 337 -21.03 -4.56 -20.11
N LYS A 338 -19.82 -3.99 -20.23
CA LYS A 338 -19.46 -2.69 -19.67
C LYS A 338 -19.66 -1.62 -20.76
N THR A 339 -20.65 -0.77 -20.60
CA THR A 339 -20.86 0.40 -21.44
C THR A 339 -20.70 1.67 -20.61
N LYS A 340 -20.68 2.85 -21.27
CA LYS A 340 -20.67 4.15 -20.54
C LYS A 340 -21.86 4.30 -19.62
N ASP A 341 -23.00 3.73 -19.99
CA ASP A 341 -24.28 3.85 -19.29
C ASP A 341 -24.61 2.65 -18.39
N GLN A 342 -23.80 1.55 -18.49
CA GLN A 342 -23.98 0.35 -17.66
C GLN A 342 -22.60 -0.09 -17.13
N PRO A 343 -22.31 0.08 -15.85
CA PRO A 343 -20.99 -0.20 -15.26
C PRO A 343 -20.65 -1.69 -15.11
N GLY A 344 -21.35 -2.59 -15.78
CA GLY A 344 -21.12 -4.03 -15.71
C GLY A 344 -22.18 -4.77 -14.92
N CYS A 345 -21.78 -5.58 -13.93
CA CYS A 345 -22.73 -6.35 -13.12
C CYS A 345 -23.56 -5.44 -12.23
N ASP A 346 -24.88 -5.61 -12.29
CA ASP A 346 -25.84 -4.87 -11.46
C ASP A 346 -25.94 -5.53 -10.08
N PRO A 347 -25.69 -4.79 -8.98
CA PRO A 347 -25.82 -5.27 -7.61
C PRO A 347 -27.22 -5.82 -7.28
N ALA A 348 -28.28 -5.34 -7.95
CA ALA A 348 -29.65 -5.80 -7.76
C ALA A 348 -29.84 -7.29 -8.06
N PHE A 349 -28.97 -7.90 -8.88
CA PHE A 349 -29.01 -9.33 -9.18
C PHE A 349 -28.24 -10.20 -8.15
N ASN A 350 -27.71 -9.62 -7.11
CA ASN A 350 -27.07 -10.35 -6.00
C ASN A 350 -26.00 -11.39 -6.41
N GLY A 351 -25.24 -11.08 -7.49
CA GLY A 351 -24.22 -11.99 -8.04
C GLY A 351 -24.74 -12.98 -9.08
N GLU A 352 -26.03 -12.97 -9.42
CA GLU A 352 -26.65 -13.89 -10.40
C GLU A 352 -26.80 -13.28 -11.81
N CYS A 353 -26.23 -12.11 -12.05
CA CYS A 353 -26.43 -11.38 -13.30
C CYS A 353 -25.73 -12.00 -14.52
N CYS A 354 -24.67 -12.77 -14.35
CA CYS A 354 -23.94 -13.48 -15.40
C CYS A 354 -23.18 -14.70 -14.86
N ALA A 355 -22.76 -15.56 -15.75
CA ALA A 355 -22.11 -16.84 -15.39
C ALA A 355 -20.82 -16.65 -14.56
N THR A 356 -19.98 -15.67 -14.94
CA THR A 356 -18.74 -15.38 -14.22
C THR A 356 -19.03 -14.91 -12.79
N THR A 357 -20.00 -14.01 -12.59
CA THR A 357 -20.33 -13.50 -11.27
C THR A 357 -21.01 -14.57 -10.41
N LEU A 358 -21.89 -15.37 -11.01
CA LEU A 358 -22.55 -16.48 -10.31
C LEU A 358 -21.54 -17.53 -9.83
N LEU A 359 -20.55 -17.89 -10.66
CA LEU A 359 -19.50 -18.81 -10.24
C LEU A 359 -18.57 -18.17 -9.19
N GLN A 360 -18.22 -16.87 -9.32
CA GLN A 360 -17.40 -16.15 -8.34
C GLN A 360 -18.10 -16.00 -6.99
N SER A 361 -19.42 -16.01 -6.95
CA SER A 361 -20.20 -15.94 -5.70
C SER A 361 -20.20 -17.27 -4.92
N GLN A 362 -19.80 -18.37 -5.56
CA GLN A 362 -19.72 -19.66 -4.88
C GLN A 362 -18.62 -19.62 -3.82
N ARG A 363 -18.84 -20.32 -2.71
CA ARG A 363 -18.02 -20.19 -1.52
C ARG A 363 -16.55 -20.50 -1.75
N ASP A 364 -16.23 -21.57 -2.46
CA ASP A 364 -14.86 -21.97 -2.80
C ASP A 364 -14.14 -20.92 -3.66
N PHE A 365 -14.83 -20.31 -4.64
CA PHE A 365 -14.29 -19.22 -5.43
C PHE A 365 -14.17 -17.90 -4.65
N LYS A 366 -15.14 -17.62 -3.76
CA LYS A 366 -15.17 -16.41 -2.95
C LYS A 366 -14.08 -16.44 -1.86
N GLU A 367 -13.81 -17.61 -1.29
CA GLU A 367 -12.82 -17.83 -0.24
C GLU A 367 -11.40 -18.11 -0.81
N GLN A 368 -11.23 -18.06 -2.15
CA GLN A 368 -9.92 -18.22 -2.77
C GLN A 368 -8.96 -17.15 -2.28
N LYS A 369 -7.89 -17.59 -1.64
CA LYS A 369 -6.83 -16.73 -1.12
C LYS A 369 -5.84 -16.32 -2.19
N GLY A 370 -5.17 -15.18 -2.00
CA GLY A 370 -4.03 -14.79 -2.82
C GLY A 370 -2.85 -15.76 -2.62
N TRP A 371 -2.00 -15.89 -3.62
CA TRP A 371 -0.87 -16.84 -3.63
C TRP A 371 0.08 -16.62 -2.45
N LEU A 372 0.39 -15.36 -2.15
CA LEU A 372 1.23 -14.97 -1.02
C LEU A 372 0.61 -15.42 0.31
N GLN A 373 -0.69 -15.22 0.46
CA GLN A 373 -1.42 -15.63 1.66
C GLN A 373 -1.41 -17.15 1.82
N GLU A 374 -1.64 -17.89 0.73
CA GLU A 374 -1.57 -19.36 0.75
C GLU A 374 -0.20 -19.86 1.21
N LEU A 375 0.89 -19.25 0.68
CA LEU A 375 2.25 -19.63 1.06
C LEU A 375 2.52 -19.41 2.56
N VAL A 376 2.21 -18.22 3.06
CA VAL A 376 2.48 -17.83 4.45
C VAL A 376 1.69 -18.68 5.43
N GLU A 377 0.40 -18.88 5.17
CA GLU A 377 -0.47 -19.70 6.03
C GLU A 377 -0.13 -21.18 5.97
N ALA A 378 0.22 -21.72 4.80
CA ALA A 378 0.66 -23.10 4.65
C ALA A 378 1.96 -23.40 5.44
N ALA A 379 2.81 -22.39 5.62
CA ALA A 379 4.00 -22.47 6.46
C ALA A 379 3.72 -22.32 7.96
N GLY A 380 2.45 -22.16 8.36
CA GLY A 380 2.02 -22.01 9.75
C GLY A 380 2.23 -20.60 10.32
N HIS A 381 2.32 -19.59 9.46
CA HIS A 381 2.49 -18.19 9.83
C HIS A 381 1.21 -17.38 9.59
N SER A 382 1.14 -16.17 10.12
CA SER A 382 0.03 -15.25 9.93
C SER A 382 0.40 -14.15 8.93
N ILE A 383 -0.57 -13.63 8.20
CA ILE A 383 -0.39 -12.55 7.24
C ILE A 383 -1.45 -11.47 7.45
N ILE A 384 -1.04 -10.22 7.27
CA ILE A 384 -1.92 -9.05 7.26
C ILE A 384 -1.51 -8.11 6.13
N PHE A 385 -2.48 -7.38 5.59
CA PHE A 385 -2.22 -6.31 4.63
C PHE A 385 -2.48 -4.95 5.28
N TYR A 386 -1.53 -4.01 5.11
CA TYR A 386 -1.75 -2.63 5.54
C TYR A 386 -2.93 -2.02 4.78
N PRO A 387 -3.70 -1.11 5.38
CA PRO A 387 -4.74 -0.39 4.65
C PRO A 387 -4.14 0.35 3.46
N LYS A 388 -4.86 0.42 2.35
CA LYS A 388 -4.40 1.17 1.17
C LYS A 388 -4.11 2.62 1.53
N PHE A 389 -3.09 3.21 0.91
CA PHE A 389 -2.65 4.60 1.14
C PHE A 389 -2.11 4.91 2.55
N HIS A 390 -1.82 3.89 3.37
CA HIS A 390 -1.32 4.04 4.75
C HIS A 390 0.15 3.63 4.86
N CYS A 391 1.03 4.22 4.04
CA CYS A 391 2.48 3.95 4.11
C CYS A 391 3.11 4.34 5.45
N GLU A 392 2.49 5.25 6.21
CA GLU A 392 2.93 5.67 7.54
C GLU A 392 2.86 4.56 8.61
N LEU A 393 2.12 3.47 8.33
CA LEU A 393 2.03 2.31 9.21
C LEU A 393 3.15 1.29 8.96
N ASN A 394 3.77 1.33 7.78
CA ASN A 394 4.84 0.43 7.40
C ASN A 394 6.21 1.04 7.75
N PHE A 395 6.86 0.56 8.82
CA PHE A 395 8.11 1.15 9.29
C PHE A 395 9.31 0.92 8.37
N ILE A 396 9.23 -0.01 7.42
CA ILE A 396 10.28 -0.23 6.40
C ILE A 396 10.40 0.98 5.45
N GLU A 397 9.32 1.74 5.24
CA GLU A 397 9.35 2.97 4.45
C GLU A 397 10.32 4.01 5.05
N ARG A 398 10.37 4.10 6.38
CA ARG A 398 11.32 4.96 7.10
C ARG A 398 12.74 4.44 7.00
N PHE A 399 12.93 3.13 6.98
CA PHE A 399 14.21 2.50 6.73
C PHE A 399 14.70 2.82 5.31
N TRP A 400 13.82 2.72 4.30
CA TRP A 400 14.15 3.14 2.93
C TRP A 400 14.52 4.63 2.83
N CYS A 401 13.81 5.50 3.56
CA CYS A 401 14.15 6.92 3.60
C CYS A 401 15.57 7.16 4.14
N ALA A 402 15.93 6.49 5.22
CA ALA A 402 17.27 6.57 5.80
C ALA A 402 18.35 6.01 4.85
N ALA A 403 18.10 4.86 4.24
CA ALA A 403 19.01 4.27 3.26
C ALA A 403 19.19 5.18 2.03
N LYS A 404 18.10 5.76 1.50
CA LYS A 404 18.18 6.72 0.39
C LYS A 404 18.92 8.01 0.75
N TYR A 405 18.82 8.43 1.99
CA TYR A 405 19.63 9.55 2.45
C TYR A 405 21.12 9.23 2.35
N TYR A 406 21.55 8.07 2.88
CA TYR A 406 22.94 7.63 2.79
C TYR A 406 23.41 7.46 1.33
N THR A 407 22.62 6.82 0.47
CA THR A 407 23.00 6.63 -0.94
C THR A 407 23.14 7.95 -1.69
N ARG A 408 22.32 8.98 -1.38
CA ARG A 408 22.45 10.33 -1.95
C ARG A 408 23.72 11.02 -1.48
N GLU A 409 24.11 10.85 -0.22
CA GLU A 409 25.34 11.43 0.34
C GLU A 409 26.59 10.81 -0.28
N ASN A 410 26.53 9.54 -0.68
CA ASN A 410 27.63 8.77 -1.24
C ASN A 410 27.44 8.43 -2.74
N CYS A 411 26.71 9.27 -3.46
CA CYS A 411 26.38 9.02 -4.87
C CYS A 411 27.59 9.20 -5.79
N GLY A 412 28.00 8.14 -6.47
CA GLY A 412 29.06 8.15 -7.49
C GLY A 412 28.54 8.24 -8.94
N TYR A 413 27.23 8.41 -9.14
CA TYR A 413 26.59 8.56 -10.45
C TYR A 413 26.79 7.37 -11.40
N SER A 414 27.14 6.21 -10.89
CA SER A 414 27.26 4.96 -11.66
C SER A 414 26.44 3.83 -11.04
N LEU A 415 26.09 2.82 -11.84
CA LEU A 415 25.40 1.63 -11.33
C LEU A 415 26.31 0.79 -10.44
N ASP A 416 27.59 0.72 -10.74
CA ASP A 416 28.57 -0.05 -9.97
C ASP A 416 28.80 0.55 -8.58
N ASP A 417 28.81 1.89 -8.48
CA ASP A 417 28.85 2.56 -7.18
C ASP A 417 27.55 2.32 -6.41
N LEU A 418 26.41 2.34 -7.10
CA LEU A 418 25.10 2.08 -6.48
C LEU A 418 25.02 0.67 -5.88
N ARG A 419 25.56 -0.37 -6.59
CA ARG A 419 25.66 -1.75 -6.08
C ARG A 419 26.42 -1.84 -4.77
N LYS A 420 27.48 -1.06 -4.62
CA LYS A 420 28.30 -1.02 -3.39
C LYS A 420 27.66 -0.18 -2.30
N THR A 421 27.04 0.93 -2.69
CA THR A 421 26.51 1.92 -1.75
C THR A 421 25.22 1.45 -1.06
N ILE A 422 24.36 0.68 -1.74
CA ILE A 422 23.10 0.21 -1.14
C ILE A 422 23.34 -0.71 0.07
N PRO A 423 24.16 -1.78 -0.01
CA PRO A 423 24.47 -2.60 1.16
C PRO A 423 25.12 -1.81 2.30
N ALA A 424 26.02 -0.89 1.99
CA ALA A 424 26.64 -0.01 2.98
C ALA A 424 25.61 0.91 3.65
N ALA A 425 24.63 1.41 2.89
CA ALA A 425 23.53 2.20 3.44
C ALA A 425 22.72 1.40 4.47
N PHE A 426 22.41 0.14 4.20
CA PHE A 426 21.66 -0.72 5.12
C PHE A 426 22.43 -0.99 6.40
N GLN A 427 23.73 -1.27 6.28
CA GLN A 427 24.64 -1.48 7.43
C GLN A 427 24.81 -0.20 8.27
N SER A 428 24.70 0.98 7.68
CA SER A 428 24.86 2.27 8.36
C SER A 428 23.68 2.62 9.28
N ILE A 429 22.54 1.94 9.16
CA ILE A 429 21.34 2.22 9.95
C ILE A 429 21.35 1.38 11.23
N PRO A 430 21.53 1.99 12.41
CA PRO A 430 21.54 1.25 13.67
C PRO A 430 20.19 0.57 13.95
N VAL A 431 20.22 -0.60 14.56
CA VAL A 431 19.03 -1.35 14.99
C VAL A 431 18.12 -0.50 15.89
N ALA A 432 18.71 0.25 16.83
CA ALA A 432 17.97 1.19 17.68
C ALA A 432 17.18 2.23 16.87
N THR A 433 17.66 2.63 15.67
CA THR A 433 16.91 3.52 14.78
C THR A 433 15.73 2.79 14.12
N ILE A 434 15.93 1.54 13.70
CA ILE A 434 14.86 0.72 13.12
C ILE A 434 13.76 0.48 14.17
N ASN A 435 14.13 0.15 15.40
CA ASN A 435 13.19 -0.01 16.50
C ASN A 435 12.40 1.28 16.75
N ARG A 436 13.05 2.46 16.76
CA ARG A 436 12.34 3.76 16.86
C ARG A 436 11.38 4.01 15.71
N HIS A 437 11.70 3.57 14.49
CA HIS A 437 10.78 3.62 13.34
C HIS A 437 9.53 2.76 13.59
N TYR A 438 9.73 1.54 14.06
CA TYR A 438 8.64 0.65 14.47
C TYR A 438 7.78 1.27 15.57
N GLN A 439 8.40 1.75 16.66
CA GLN A 439 7.66 2.38 17.77
C GLN A 439 6.85 3.61 17.33
N HIS A 440 7.33 4.35 16.34
CA HIS A 440 6.57 5.45 15.77
C HIS A 440 5.33 4.96 15.03
N CYS A 441 5.47 3.92 14.18
CA CYS A 441 4.34 3.32 13.48
C CYS A 441 3.34 2.66 14.43
N ALA A 442 3.80 1.98 15.48
CA ALA A 442 2.94 1.39 16.51
C ALA A 442 2.09 2.46 17.21
N ARG A 443 2.67 3.60 17.62
CA ARG A 443 1.91 4.73 18.17
C ARG A 443 0.92 5.33 17.17
N THR A 444 1.25 5.32 15.88
CA THR A 444 0.34 5.76 14.82
C THR A 444 -0.88 4.83 14.71
N ILE A 445 -0.64 3.52 14.80
CA ILE A 445 -1.71 2.50 14.82
C ILE A 445 -2.60 2.68 16.07
N GLU A 446 -2.00 2.90 17.24
CA GLU A 446 -2.74 3.20 18.48
C GLU A 446 -3.59 4.47 18.35
N ALA A 447 -3.06 5.53 17.73
CA ALA A 447 -3.82 6.76 17.50
C ALA A 447 -5.04 6.53 16.58
N TYR A 448 -4.93 5.67 15.58
CA TYR A 448 -6.08 5.27 14.77
C TYR A 448 -7.09 4.41 15.56
N ASP A 449 -6.62 3.50 16.43
CA ASP A 449 -7.50 2.70 17.31
C ASP A 449 -8.24 3.60 18.32
N ASP A 450 -7.61 4.67 18.78
CA ASP A 450 -8.20 5.72 19.60
C ASP A 450 -9.18 6.64 18.81
N GLY A 451 -9.34 6.45 17.50
CA GLY A 451 -10.27 7.18 16.63
C GLY A 451 -9.75 8.52 16.08
N PHE A 452 -8.45 8.83 16.24
CA PHE A 452 -7.87 10.06 15.70
C PHE A 452 -7.68 9.97 14.17
N ARG A 453 -7.89 11.09 13.47
CA ARG A 453 -7.65 11.19 12.02
C ARG A 453 -6.26 11.73 11.75
N TYR A 454 -5.54 11.11 10.82
CA TYR A 454 -4.19 11.50 10.41
C TYR A 454 -4.10 12.97 10.00
N GLY A 455 -3.06 13.66 10.45
CA GLY A 455 -2.80 15.06 10.12
C GLY A 455 -3.68 16.08 10.82
N THR A 456 -4.64 15.67 11.65
CA THR A 456 -5.38 16.62 12.51
C THR A 456 -4.50 17.10 13.66
N LYS A 457 -4.88 18.22 14.26
CA LYS A 457 -4.16 18.79 15.41
C LYS A 457 -4.16 17.81 16.59
N GLU A 458 -5.30 17.18 16.84
CA GLU A 458 -5.49 16.17 17.89
C GLU A 458 -4.59 14.95 17.67
N PHE A 459 -4.49 14.46 16.43
CA PHE A 459 -3.59 13.36 16.06
C PHE A 459 -2.12 13.75 16.33
N VAL A 460 -1.70 14.94 15.88
CA VAL A 460 -0.35 15.45 16.11
C VAL A 460 -0.07 15.59 17.61
N GLU A 461 -1.00 16.12 18.37
CA GLU A 461 -0.89 16.23 19.82
C GLU A 461 -0.80 14.84 20.47
N ARG A 462 -1.59 13.84 20.04
CA ARG A 462 -1.53 12.46 20.54
C ARG A 462 -0.15 11.85 20.27
N MET A 463 0.41 12.07 19.07
CA MET A 463 1.72 11.54 18.68
C MET A 463 2.90 12.17 19.43
N TYR A 464 2.82 13.46 19.78
CA TYR A 464 3.96 14.24 20.31
C TYR A 464 3.79 14.69 21.77
N LYS A 465 2.63 14.50 22.39
CA LYS A 465 2.38 14.89 23.81
C LYS A 465 3.27 14.18 24.83
N ASN A 466 4.02 13.17 24.45
CA ASN A 466 4.71 12.27 25.38
C ASN A 466 6.19 12.60 25.60
N HIS A 467 6.56 13.89 25.59
CA HIS A 467 7.96 14.22 25.91
C HIS A 467 8.31 13.97 27.40
N ARG A 468 7.33 13.91 28.30
CA ARG A 468 7.47 13.56 29.73
C ARG A 468 6.16 12.97 30.25
N GLN A 469 5.86 11.74 29.94
CA GLN A 469 4.83 11.02 30.71
C GLN A 469 5.49 10.49 31.99
N VAL A 470 4.93 10.87 33.13
CA VAL A 470 5.14 10.12 34.38
C VAL A 470 4.47 8.77 34.14
N VAL A 471 5.27 7.75 33.91
CA VAL A 471 4.78 6.41 33.70
C VAL A 471 4.08 5.96 34.97
N ASP A 472 2.80 5.73 34.87
CA ASP A 472 2.07 5.00 35.90
C ASP A 472 2.62 3.57 35.93
N LYS A 473 3.49 3.28 36.89
CA LYS A 473 4.16 1.99 37.08
C LYS A 473 3.19 0.84 37.36
N SER A 474 1.90 1.10 37.53
CA SER A 474 0.87 0.07 37.73
C SER A 474 0.44 -0.62 36.43
N LYS A 475 0.90 -0.16 35.27
CA LYS A 475 0.55 -0.70 33.95
C LYS A 475 1.69 -1.49 33.25
N TRP A 476 2.77 -1.80 33.98
CA TRP A 476 3.88 -2.63 33.50
C TRP A 476 3.91 -3.97 34.21
#